data_6cf3eb34b6125804d66030c63b3cb2b5
#
_entry.id   6cf3eb34b6125804d66030c63b3cb2b5
#
_cell.length_a   1.000
_cell.length_b   1.000
_cell.length_c   1.000
_cell.angle_alpha   90.00
_cell.angle_beta   90.00
_cell.angle_gamma   90.00
#
_symmetry.space_group_name_H-M   'P 1'
#
loop_
_entity.id
_entity.type
_entity.pdbx_description
1 polymer ?
#
loop_
_entity_poly.entity_id
_entity_poly.type
_entity_poly.pdbx_seq_one_letter_code
_entity_poly.pdbx_strand_id
1 'polypeptide(L)'
;EQKLHLVKAAEADLDSWYLTTLNQLVAVCQNVSSKYTRSKVRKSLPKEFSYIIQELLHENTMLPNKQAYTEVIIDTIISTRRADAFITALCNLIQRLTIDTLHILGDIFDRGHGPHHIMDILCNYHNWDIQWGNHDILWMGAAAGNDICIANVVRFVTRFGNTGVLEDGYGINLL
;
A
#
# COMPACT_ATOMS: atom_id res chain seq x y z
N GLU A 1 3.47 7.09 5.67
CA GLU A 1 3.47 7.65 7.06
C GLU A 1 4.87 8.10 7.50
N GLN A 2 5.90 7.24 7.46
CA GLN A 2 7.28 7.60 7.89
C GLN A 2 7.84 8.83 7.17
N LYS A 3 7.62 8.96 5.85
CA LYS A 3 8.08 10.11 5.07
C LYS A 3 7.36 11.42 5.43
N LEU A 4 6.08 11.36 5.78
CA LEU A 4 5.32 12.52 6.25
C LEU A 4 5.91 13.10 7.54
N HIS A 5 6.37 12.24 8.46
CA HIS A 5 6.99 12.67 9.70
C HIS A 5 8.32 13.44 9.44
N LEU A 6 9.10 12.97 8.45
CA LEU A 6 10.35 13.65 8.07
C LEU A 6 10.09 15.03 7.45
N VAL A 7 9.06 15.15 6.62
CA VAL A 7 8.67 16.44 6.01
C VAL A 7 8.22 17.43 7.08
N LYS A 8 7.41 17.00 8.03
CA LYS A 8 6.94 17.86 9.15
C LYS A 8 8.09 18.40 10.00
N ALA A 9 9.19 17.65 10.10
CA ALA A 9 10.38 18.09 10.83
C ALA A 9 11.26 19.08 10.02
N ALA A 10 11.14 19.10 8.70
CA ALA A 10 11.99 19.87 7.80
C ALA A 10 11.34 21.14 7.25
N GLU A 11 10.00 21.17 7.11
CA GLU A 11 9.27 22.26 6.47
C GLU A 11 8.92 23.38 7.48
N ALA A 12 9.26 24.60 7.12
CA ALA A 12 8.96 25.79 7.92
C ALA A 12 7.49 26.26 7.78
N ASP A 13 6.86 26.00 6.61
CA ASP A 13 5.46 26.34 6.32
C ASP A 13 4.72 25.09 5.86
N LEU A 14 4.14 24.37 6.82
CA LEU A 14 3.40 23.14 6.58
C LEU A 14 2.10 23.36 5.78
N ASP A 15 1.42 24.46 5.96
CA ASP A 15 0.14 24.70 5.28
C ASP A 15 0.36 24.93 3.78
N SER A 16 1.37 25.69 3.42
CA SER A 16 1.78 25.86 2.01
C SER A 16 2.25 24.53 1.38
N TRP A 17 2.98 23.73 2.13
CA TRP A 17 3.40 22.39 1.67
C TRP A 17 2.20 21.47 1.47
N TYR A 18 1.24 21.45 2.41
CA TYR A 18 0.01 20.66 2.26
C TYR A 18 -0.79 21.10 1.04
N LEU A 19 -0.98 22.40 0.85
CA LEU A 19 -1.71 22.94 -0.29
C LEU A 19 -1.10 22.48 -1.62
N THR A 20 0.22 22.62 -1.76
CA THR A 20 0.95 22.20 -2.97
C THR A 20 0.86 20.69 -3.18
N THR A 21 1.10 19.91 -2.13
CA THR A 21 1.10 18.44 -2.19
C THR A 21 -0.28 17.88 -2.53
N LEU A 22 -1.33 18.41 -1.90
CA LEU A 22 -2.70 17.96 -2.16
C LEU A 22 -3.14 18.27 -3.58
N ASN A 23 -2.84 19.47 -4.10
CA ASN A 23 -3.14 19.82 -5.49
C ASN A 23 -2.43 18.87 -6.48
N GLN A 24 -1.15 18.58 -6.24
CA GLN A 24 -0.39 17.64 -7.07
C GLN A 24 -0.97 16.22 -7.00
N LEU A 25 -1.31 15.72 -5.82
CA LEU A 25 -1.89 14.39 -5.65
C LEU A 25 -3.26 14.27 -6.30
N VAL A 26 -4.10 15.30 -6.21
CA VAL A 26 -5.39 15.35 -6.89
C VAL A 26 -5.20 15.28 -8.40
N ALA A 27 -4.27 16.05 -8.97
CA ALA A 27 -3.97 16.02 -10.40
C ALA A 27 -3.47 14.65 -10.87
N VAL A 28 -2.57 14.01 -10.11
CA VAL A 28 -2.10 12.64 -10.39
C VAL A 28 -3.28 11.66 -10.31
N CYS A 29 -4.13 11.77 -9.29
CA CYS A 29 -5.28 10.91 -9.10
C CYS A 29 -6.29 11.05 -10.25
N GLN A 30 -6.56 12.27 -10.73
CA GLN A 30 -7.39 12.54 -11.91
C GLN A 30 -6.82 11.87 -13.16
N ASN A 31 -5.51 12.00 -13.40
CA ASN A 31 -4.84 11.39 -14.55
C ASN A 31 -4.93 9.86 -14.51
N VAL A 32 -4.64 9.24 -13.36
CA VAL A 32 -4.70 7.78 -13.23
C VAL A 32 -6.15 7.28 -13.35
N SER A 33 -7.11 7.97 -12.75
CA SER A 33 -8.53 7.60 -12.76
C SER A 33 -9.17 7.73 -14.15
N SER A 34 -8.66 8.62 -15.01
CA SER A 34 -9.18 8.83 -16.36
C SER A 34 -9.11 7.59 -17.25
N LYS A 35 -8.24 6.63 -16.94
CA LYS A 35 -8.08 5.36 -17.65
C LYS A 35 -9.17 4.34 -17.33
N TYR A 36 -10.02 4.60 -16.34
CA TYR A 36 -10.98 3.64 -15.81
C TYR A 36 -12.42 4.16 -15.92
N THR A 37 -13.36 3.23 -15.86
CA THR A 37 -14.78 3.58 -15.77
C THR A 37 -15.08 4.19 -14.39
N ARG A 38 -16.07 5.09 -14.35
CA ARG A 38 -16.54 5.70 -13.09
C ARG A 38 -16.91 4.66 -12.03
N SER A 39 -17.49 3.54 -12.45
CA SER A 39 -17.86 2.44 -11.54
C SER A 39 -16.65 1.81 -10.88
N LYS A 40 -15.56 1.57 -11.62
CA LYS A 40 -14.30 1.01 -11.07
C LYS A 40 -13.65 1.99 -10.11
N VAL A 41 -13.53 3.26 -10.49
CA VAL A 41 -12.97 4.30 -9.61
C VAL A 41 -13.77 4.36 -8.29
N ARG A 42 -15.11 4.44 -8.37
CA ARG A 42 -15.96 4.51 -7.19
C ARG A 42 -15.78 3.33 -6.22
N LYS A 43 -15.60 2.11 -6.75
CA LYS A 43 -15.35 0.92 -5.92
C LYS A 43 -13.98 0.93 -5.23
N SER A 44 -13.02 1.66 -5.78
CA SER A 44 -11.66 1.78 -5.25
C SER A 44 -11.51 2.91 -4.23
N LEU A 45 -12.51 3.81 -4.11
CA LEU A 45 -12.45 4.96 -3.22
C LEU A 45 -12.37 4.53 -1.75
N PRO A 46 -11.52 5.18 -0.94
CA PRO A 46 -11.49 4.98 0.51
C PRO A 46 -12.81 5.46 1.13
N LYS A 47 -13.42 4.62 1.98
CA LYS A 47 -14.76 4.88 2.52
C LYS A 47 -14.88 6.24 3.22
N GLU A 48 -13.86 6.61 3.97
CA GLU A 48 -13.85 7.83 4.78
C GLU A 48 -13.89 9.12 3.94
N PHE A 49 -13.21 9.13 2.80
CA PHE A 49 -13.07 10.32 1.93
C PHE A 49 -13.76 10.16 0.58
N SER A 50 -14.58 9.12 0.42
CA SER A 50 -15.12 8.75 -0.89
C SER A 50 -15.87 9.88 -1.59
N TYR A 51 -16.69 10.63 -0.85
CA TYR A 51 -17.44 11.75 -1.39
C TYR A 51 -16.51 12.89 -1.85
N ILE A 52 -15.61 13.32 -0.97
CA ILE A 52 -14.68 14.43 -1.24
C ILE A 52 -13.78 14.11 -2.42
N ILE A 53 -13.21 12.89 -2.45
CA ILE A 53 -12.35 12.48 -3.57
C ILE A 53 -13.16 12.39 -4.86
N GLN A 54 -14.39 11.89 -4.83
CA GLN A 54 -15.25 11.83 -6.00
C GLN A 54 -15.53 13.22 -6.58
N GLU A 55 -15.82 14.20 -5.74
CA GLU A 55 -16.00 15.61 -6.15
C GLU A 55 -14.72 16.13 -6.84
N LEU A 56 -13.56 15.98 -6.19
CA LEU A 56 -12.28 16.45 -6.73
C LEU A 56 -11.88 15.76 -8.05
N LEU A 57 -12.26 14.49 -8.25
CA LEU A 57 -11.95 13.75 -9.46
C LEU A 57 -12.87 14.11 -10.63
N HIS A 58 -14.11 14.52 -10.38
CA HIS A 58 -15.10 14.79 -11.44
C HIS A 58 -15.23 16.28 -11.77
N GLU A 59 -14.59 17.13 -10.99
CA GLU A 59 -14.59 18.56 -11.25
C GLU A 59 -13.74 18.88 -12.48
N ASN A 60 -14.39 19.54 -13.46
CA ASN A 60 -13.69 20.04 -14.65
C ASN A 60 -13.05 21.38 -14.28
N THR A 61 -11.77 21.34 -13.89
CA THR A 61 -10.99 22.49 -13.41
C THR A 61 -10.84 23.64 -14.40
N MET A 62 -11.35 23.49 -15.62
CA MET A 62 -11.32 24.53 -16.66
C MET A 62 -12.33 25.68 -16.42
N LEU A 63 -13.24 25.56 -15.44
CA LEU A 63 -14.22 26.61 -15.14
C LEU A 63 -13.80 27.39 -13.88
N PRO A 64 -13.69 28.74 -13.92
CA PRO A 64 -13.19 29.56 -12.81
C PRO A 64 -13.91 29.34 -11.47
N ASN A 65 -15.23 29.15 -11.50
CA ASN A 65 -16.02 28.90 -10.29
C ASN A 65 -15.72 27.54 -9.62
N LYS A 66 -15.20 26.59 -10.40
CA LYS A 66 -14.87 25.24 -9.91
C LYS A 66 -13.49 25.15 -9.31
N GLN A 67 -12.56 25.96 -9.79
CA GLN A 67 -11.23 26.09 -9.19
C GLN A 67 -11.33 26.65 -7.75
N ALA A 68 -12.11 27.70 -7.58
CA ALA A 68 -12.38 28.25 -6.26
C ALA A 68 -13.04 27.24 -5.30
N TYR A 69 -13.93 26.38 -5.81
CA TYR A 69 -14.55 25.33 -5.01
C TYR A 69 -13.54 24.25 -4.57
N THR A 70 -12.66 23.83 -5.48
CA THR A 70 -11.58 22.88 -5.14
C THR A 70 -10.63 23.46 -4.08
N GLU A 71 -10.27 24.73 -4.19
CA GLU A 71 -9.43 25.42 -3.21
C GLU A 71 -10.09 25.44 -1.83
N VAL A 72 -11.37 25.76 -1.73
CA VAL A 72 -12.13 25.75 -0.46
C VAL A 72 -12.16 24.34 0.17
N ILE A 73 -12.30 23.28 -0.63
CA ILE A 73 -12.25 21.90 -0.12
C ILE A 73 -10.87 21.61 0.48
N ILE A 74 -9.80 21.94 -0.23
CA ILE A 74 -8.43 21.67 0.21
C ILE A 74 -8.11 22.49 1.47
N ASP A 75 -8.46 23.76 1.52
CA ASP A 75 -8.28 24.61 2.70
C ASP A 75 -9.05 24.06 3.90
N THR A 76 -10.25 23.53 3.68
CA THR A 76 -11.03 22.90 4.75
C THR A 76 -10.34 21.64 5.28
N ILE A 77 -9.75 20.83 4.43
CA ILE A 77 -9.00 19.62 4.83
C ILE A 77 -7.78 20.02 5.67
N ILE A 78 -7.06 21.08 5.28
CA ILE A 78 -5.89 21.58 6.00
C ILE A 78 -6.30 22.16 7.36
N SER A 79 -7.27 23.07 7.38
CA SER A 79 -7.73 23.76 8.60
C SER A 79 -8.33 22.80 9.63
N THR A 80 -8.95 21.71 9.18
CA THR A 80 -9.47 20.63 10.06
C THR A 80 -8.41 19.63 10.49
N ARG A 81 -7.14 19.82 10.12
CA ARG A 81 -5.99 18.94 10.43
C ARG A 81 -6.15 17.51 9.91
N ARG A 82 -6.85 17.35 8.79
CA ARG A 82 -7.05 16.03 8.15
C ARG A 82 -6.15 15.80 6.94
N ALA A 83 -5.21 16.70 6.65
CA ALA A 83 -4.34 16.63 5.47
C ALA A 83 -3.51 15.34 5.41
N ASP A 84 -2.94 14.87 6.51
CA ASP A 84 -2.15 13.63 6.56
C ASP A 84 -2.97 12.39 6.16
N ALA A 85 -4.15 12.26 6.75
CA ALA A 85 -5.04 11.15 6.45
C ALA A 85 -5.52 11.21 4.99
N PHE A 86 -5.78 12.41 4.49
CA PHE A 86 -6.22 12.62 3.11
C PHE A 86 -5.10 12.33 2.10
N ILE A 87 -3.85 12.77 2.37
CA ILE A 87 -2.67 12.41 1.56
C ILE A 87 -2.51 10.90 1.49
N THR A 88 -2.59 10.22 2.64
CA THR A 88 -2.49 8.76 2.71
C THR A 88 -3.60 8.08 1.89
N ALA A 89 -4.82 8.58 1.99
CA ALA A 89 -5.97 8.08 1.22
C ALA A 89 -5.79 8.25 -0.30
N LEU A 90 -5.31 9.41 -0.76
CA LEU A 90 -5.00 9.68 -2.16
C LEU A 90 -3.86 8.79 -2.67
N CYS A 91 -2.77 8.66 -1.91
CA CYS A 91 -1.66 7.78 -2.27
C CYS A 91 -2.10 6.32 -2.42
N ASN A 92 -2.89 5.81 -1.49
CA ASN A 92 -3.45 4.46 -1.56
C ASN A 92 -4.37 4.28 -2.78
N LEU A 93 -5.20 5.27 -3.08
CA LEU A 93 -6.07 5.24 -4.25
C LEU A 93 -5.24 5.23 -5.55
N ILE A 94 -4.22 6.09 -5.66
CA ILE A 94 -3.31 6.14 -6.81
C ILE A 94 -2.64 4.78 -7.01
N GLN A 95 -2.13 4.15 -5.94
CA GLN A 95 -1.51 2.83 -6.01
C GLN A 95 -2.50 1.78 -6.52
N ARG A 96 -3.73 1.73 -5.98
CA ARG A 96 -4.77 0.80 -6.41
C ARG A 96 -5.19 0.97 -7.87
N LEU A 97 -5.20 2.21 -8.36
CA LEU A 97 -5.55 2.50 -9.75
C LEU A 97 -4.37 2.32 -10.71
N THR A 98 -3.12 2.42 -10.22
CA THR A 98 -1.92 2.23 -11.04
C THR A 98 -1.60 0.75 -11.22
N ILE A 99 -1.72 -0.04 -10.14
CA ILE A 99 -1.44 -1.48 -10.12
C ILE A 99 -2.74 -2.20 -9.81
N ASP A 100 -3.40 -2.72 -10.84
CA ASP A 100 -4.68 -3.41 -10.69
C ASP A 100 -4.52 -4.77 -10.01
N THR A 101 -3.52 -5.54 -10.41
CA THR A 101 -3.19 -6.85 -9.84
C THR A 101 -1.66 -6.99 -9.73
N LEU A 102 -1.20 -7.41 -8.56
CA LEU A 102 0.19 -7.75 -8.33
C LEU A 102 0.35 -9.27 -8.50
N HIS A 103 1.14 -9.69 -9.49
CA HIS A 103 1.43 -11.10 -9.74
C HIS A 103 2.81 -11.45 -9.20
N ILE A 104 2.87 -12.39 -8.25
CA ILE A 104 4.11 -12.85 -7.63
C ILE A 104 4.56 -14.15 -8.31
N LEU A 105 5.83 -14.19 -8.70
CA LEU A 105 6.39 -15.35 -9.42
C LEU A 105 6.86 -16.49 -8.51
N GLY A 106 6.69 -16.36 -7.21
CA GLY A 106 7.05 -17.37 -6.22
C GLY A 106 8.43 -17.21 -5.62
N ASP A 107 8.85 -18.25 -4.89
CA ASP A 107 10.10 -18.34 -4.12
C ASP A 107 10.29 -17.20 -3.11
N ILE A 108 9.18 -16.77 -2.47
CA ILE A 108 9.19 -15.79 -1.37
C ILE A 108 10.02 -16.36 -0.20
N PHE A 109 9.88 -17.67 0.03
CA PHE A 109 10.53 -18.40 1.13
C PHE A 109 11.86 -19.09 0.72
N ASP A 110 12.59 -18.58 -0.29
CA ASP A 110 13.87 -19.17 -0.66
C ASP A 110 14.94 -18.90 0.43
N ARG A 111 15.88 -18.03 0.20
CA ARG A 111 17.03 -17.80 1.10
C ARG A 111 17.10 -16.40 1.68
N GLY A 112 16.16 -15.55 1.30
CA GLY A 112 16.06 -14.18 1.76
C GLY A 112 15.58 -14.07 3.21
N HIS A 113 15.94 -12.96 3.86
CA HIS A 113 15.46 -12.64 5.19
C HIS A 113 14.08 -11.98 5.09
N GLY A 114 13.19 -12.28 6.05
CA GLY A 114 11.91 -11.58 6.22
C GLY A 114 10.79 -11.95 5.24
N PRO A 115 10.65 -13.22 4.77
CA PRO A 115 9.52 -13.62 3.94
C PRO A 115 8.17 -13.39 4.64
N HIS A 116 8.11 -13.51 5.96
CA HIS A 116 6.92 -13.21 6.76
C HIS A 116 6.49 -11.74 6.61
N HIS A 117 7.42 -10.78 6.56
CA HIS A 117 7.10 -9.37 6.31
C HIS A 117 6.51 -9.15 4.91
N ILE A 118 7.03 -9.89 3.90
CA ILE A 118 6.47 -9.84 2.55
C ILE A 118 5.04 -10.38 2.56
N MET A 119 4.79 -11.51 3.23
CA MET A 119 3.46 -12.09 3.35
C MET A 119 2.48 -11.16 4.07
N ASP A 120 2.91 -10.50 5.15
CA ASP A 120 2.09 -9.52 5.87
C ASP A 120 1.68 -8.35 4.97
N ILE A 121 2.59 -7.86 4.14
CA ILE A 121 2.29 -6.80 3.16
C ILE A 121 1.31 -7.30 2.11
N LEU A 122 1.53 -8.50 1.56
CA LEU A 122 0.67 -9.10 0.53
C LEU A 122 -0.74 -9.38 1.05
N CYS A 123 -0.87 -9.89 2.28
CA CYS A 123 -2.18 -10.12 2.91
C CYS A 123 -3.01 -8.83 3.05
N ASN A 124 -2.36 -7.67 3.13
CA ASN A 124 -3.00 -6.37 3.19
C ASN A 124 -3.08 -5.66 1.83
N TYR A 125 -2.53 -6.27 0.77
CA TYR A 125 -2.58 -5.68 -0.57
C TYR A 125 -3.97 -5.87 -1.20
N HIS A 126 -4.40 -4.92 -2.01
CA HIS A 126 -5.79 -4.85 -2.48
C HIS A 126 -6.18 -5.95 -3.49
N ASN A 127 -5.24 -6.45 -4.29
CA ASN A 127 -5.46 -7.52 -5.26
C ASN A 127 -4.13 -8.13 -5.69
N TRP A 128 -3.92 -9.39 -5.39
CA TRP A 128 -2.70 -10.10 -5.75
C TRP A 128 -2.96 -11.60 -5.95
N ASP A 129 -2.10 -12.23 -6.71
CA ASP A 129 -2.01 -13.67 -6.86
C ASP A 129 -0.55 -14.13 -6.87
N ILE A 130 -0.32 -15.42 -6.71
CA ILE A 130 1.00 -16.00 -6.62
C ILE A 130 1.08 -17.30 -7.43
N GLN A 131 2.15 -17.45 -8.20
CA GLN A 131 2.64 -18.76 -8.61
C GLN A 131 3.63 -19.27 -7.57
N TRP A 132 3.45 -20.49 -7.13
CA TRP A 132 4.30 -21.05 -6.07
C TRP A 132 5.64 -21.52 -6.64
N GLY A 133 6.73 -21.04 -6.06
CA GLY A 133 8.05 -21.63 -6.26
C GLY A 133 8.20 -22.93 -5.49
N ASN A 134 9.28 -23.67 -5.76
CA ASN A 134 9.54 -24.94 -5.08
C ASN A 134 9.79 -24.75 -3.56
N HIS A 135 10.37 -23.63 -3.14
CA HIS A 135 10.54 -23.30 -1.74
C HIS A 135 9.22 -22.99 -1.05
N ASP A 136 8.33 -22.26 -1.71
CA ASP A 136 7.00 -21.94 -1.15
C ASP A 136 6.19 -23.22 -0.90
N ILE A 137 6.25 -24.19 -1.82
CA ILE A 137 5.56 -25.50 -1.66
C ILE A 137 6.08 -26.24 -0.43
N LEU A 138 7.40 -26.21 -0.16
CA LEU A 138 7.97 -26.83 1.04
C LEU A 138 7.43 -26.17 2.32
N TRP A 139 7.35 -24.85 2.36
CA TRP A 139 6.80 -24.12 3.50
C TRP A 139 5.31 -24.37 3.67
N MET A 140 4.54 -24.43 2.58
CA MET A 140 3.11 -24.80 2.62
C MET A 140 2.91 -26.23 3.15
N GLY A 141 3.73 -27.18 2.71
CA GLY A 141 3.70 -28.54 3.21
C GLY A 141 4.07 -28.64 4.69
N ALA A 142 5.05 -27.86 5.13
CA ALA A 142 5.43 -27.76 6.55
C ALA A 142 4.30 -27.17 7.39
N ALA A 143 3.66 -26.10 6.93
CA ALA A 143 2.50 -25.50 7.60
C ALA A 143 1.30 -26.46 7.67
N ALA A 144 1.16 -27.35 6.69
CA ALA A 144 0.15 -28.41 6.68
C ALA A 144 0.51 -29.62 7.57
N GLY A 145 1.66 -29.59 8.26
CA GLY A 145 2.09 -30.67 9.16
C GLY A 145 2.78 -31.86 8.50
N ASN A 146 3.31 -31.68 7.29
CA ASN A 146 4.08 -32.75 6.63
C ASN A 146 5.51 -32.79 7.18
N ASP A 147 5.87 -33.91 7.85
CA ASP A 147 7.15 -34.08 8.51
C ASP A 147 8.36 -33.93 7.58
N ILE A 148 8.26 -34.41 6.34
CA ILE A 148 9.33 -34.31 5.36
C ILE A 148 9.56 -32.85 4.96
N CYS A 149 8.47 -32.09 4.77
CA CYS A 149 8.54 -30.67 4.47
C CYS A 149 9.10 -29.90 5.66
N ILE A 150 8.67 -30.18 6.89
CA ILE A 150 9.19 -29.58 8.13
C ILE A 150 10.70 -29.81 8.22
N ALA A 151 11.17 -31.06 8.07
CA ALA A 151 12.58 -31.39 8.12
C ALA A 151 13.40 -30.63 7.05
N ASN A 152 12.86 -30.48 5.85
CA ASN A 152 13.52 -29.73 4.78
C ASN A 152 13.56 -28.22 5.08
N VAL A 153 12.46 -27.62 5.56
CA VAL A 153 12.43 -26.21 5.95
C VAL A 153 13.48 -25.94 7.04
N VAL A 154 13.50 -26.73 8.12
CA VAL A 154 14.48 -26.59 9.20
C VAL A 154 15.91 -26.74 8.68
N ARG A 155 16.15 -27.74 7.81
CA ARG A 155 17.46 -27.94 7.17
C ARG A 155 17.90 -26.73 6.35
N PHE A 156 16.99 -26.12 5.59
CA PHE A 156 17.32 -24.96 4.76
C PHE A 156 17.59 -23.71 5.61
N VAL A 157 16.72 -23.39 6.56
CA VAL A 157 16.90 -22.19 7.39
C VAL A 157 18.20 -22.27 8.23
N THR A 158 18.54 -23.45 8.75
CA THR A 158 19.80 -23.67 9.47
C THR A 158 21.02 -23.60 8.55
N ARG A 159 20.95 -24.23 7.38
CA ARG A 159 22.06 -24.22 6.42
C ARG A 159 22.43 -22.82 5.93
N PHE A 160 21.45 -21.97 5.75
CA PHE A 160 21.64 -20.60 5.25
C PHE A 160 21.66 -19.54 6.36
N GLY A 161 21.66 -19.94 7.63
CA GLY A 161 21.72 -19.01 8.76
C GLY A 161 20.48 -18.11 8.89
N ASN A 162 19.32 -18.60 8.47
CA ASN A 162 18.08 -17.84 8.38
C ASN A 162 17.04 -18.28 9.41
N THR A 163 17.49 -18.74 10.59
CA THR A 163 16.61 -19.24 11.66
C THR A 163 15.64 -18.19 12.19
N GLY A 164 16.01 -16.90 12.11
CA GLY A 164 15.14 -15.80 12.49
C GLY A 164 13.80 -15.77 11.74
N VAL A 165 13.70 -16.39 10.56
CA VAL A 165 12.39 -16.53 9.88
C VAL A 165 11.44 -17.39 10.70
N LEU A 166 11.92 -18.48 11.31
CA LEU A 166 11.11 -19.34 12.17
C LEU A 166 10.92 -18.74 13.56
N GLU A 167 11.97 -18.20 14.15
CA GLU A 167 11.99 -17.70 15.52
C GLU A 167 11.21 -16.38 15.64
N ASP A 168 11.60 -15.37 14.88
CA ASP A 168 11.00 -14.02 14.93
C ASP A 168 9.69 -13.95 14.12
N GLY A 169 9.64 -14.63 12.98
CA GLY A 169 8.50 -14.57 12.09
C GLY A 169 7.31 -15.41 12.53
N TYR A 170 7.59 -16.61 13.06
CA TYR A 170 6.53 -17.58 13.40
C TYR A 170 6.57 -18.06 14.86
N GLY A 171 7.47 -17.55 15.69
CA GLY A 171 7.58 -17.90 17.11
C GLY A 171 8.00 -19.35 17.36
N ILE A 172 8.65 -19.99 16.38
CA ILE A 172 9.10 -21.39 16.46
C ILE A 172 10.54 -21.39 16.98
N ASN A 173 10.73 -21.77 18.24
CA ASN A 173 12.06 -21.92 18.83
C ASN A 173 12.69 -23.23 18.35
N LEU A 174 13.91 -23.16 17.81
CA LEU A 174 14.69 -24.30 17.33
C LEU A 174 15.69 -24.86 18.37
N LEU A 175 15.81 -24.25 19.53
CA LEU A 175 16.72 -24.63 20.61
C LEU A 175 15.99 -25.24 21.78
#